data_de9cac0390055df015f18cc6510770a7
#
_entry.id   de9cac0390055df015f18cc6510770a7
#
_cell.length_a   1.000
_cell.length_b   1.000
_cell.length_c   1.000
_cell.angle_alpha   90.00
_cell.angle_beta   90.00
_cell.angle_gamma   90.00
#
_symmetry.space_group_name_H-M   'P 1'
#
loop_
_entity.id
_entity.type
_entity.pdbx_description
1 polymer ?
#
loop_
_entity_poly.entity_id
_entity_poly.type
_entity_poly.pdbx_seq_one_letter_code
_entity_poly.pdbx_strand_id
1 'polypeptide(L)'
;MLTTAPAIIEFVRHGESTANIDIPYDNHSTVELTERGWAQARAFAQIAALGVKPALIVTSAFTRAQQTARPTIELFPDVPVETWNVHELNTLAPETCHNISKEHEKRLRQDYWTRMDPNHKDKGCGESFRELIGRVDETLERLKTAPAPYTLVFSHGFFIRTVFLRLTTPPTDLLTFMERAYHFDQAESLPNIQGMRVVRRNNELKVLSRWTNEKKAVASNSYGLKLQPYKVAV
;
A
#
# COMPACT_ATOMS: atom_id res chain seq x y z
N MET A 1 28.39 5.28 16.35
CA MET A 1 27.21 4.68 15.71
C MET A 1 27.38 4.84 14.20
N LEU A 2 27.37 3.75 13.45
CA LEU A 2 27.41 3.81 11.99
C LEU A 2 26.10 4.44 11.51
N THR A 3 26.15 5.63 10.96
CA THR A 3 24.99 6.25 10.31
C THR A 3 24.68 5.46 9.04
N THR A 4 23.54 4.78 9.01
CA THR A 4 23.08 4.14 7.78
C THR A 4 22.85 5.19 6.70
N ALA A 5 23.28 4.93 5.47
CA ALA A 5 23.02 5.81 4.35
C ALA A 5 21.50 6.06 4.20
N PRO A 6 21.10 7.28 3.80
CA PRO A 6 19.70 7.56 3.52
C PRO A 6 19.13 6.57 2.51
N ALA A 7 17.93 6.06 2.76
CA ALA A 7 17.24 5.16 1.85
C ALA A 7 15.85 5.71 1.52
N ILE A 8 15.38 5.44 0.31
CA ILE A 8 14.04 5.78 -0.15
C ILE A 8 13.19 4.50 -0.18
N ILE A 9 12.01 4.59 0.36
CA ILE A 9 10.98 3.55 0.27
C ILE A 9 9.80 4.17 -0.49
N GLU A 10 9.39 3.53 -1.56
CA GLU A 10 8.24 3.96 -2.35
C GLU A 10 7.15 2.91 -2.27
N PHE A 11 6.02 3.28 -1.65
CA PHE A 11 4.81 2.47 -1.64
C PHE A 11 3.97 2.79 -2.86
N VAL A 12 3.48 1.75 -3.54
CA VAL A 12 2.67 1.86 -4.75
C VAL A 12 1.41 1.02 -4.58
N ARG A 13 0.23 1.62 -4.76
CA ARG A 13 -1.03 0.89 -4.82
C ARG A 13 -1.11 0.10 -6.12
N HIS A 14 -1.64 -1.12 -6.06
CA HIS A 14 -1.89 -1.95 -7.24
C HIS A 14 -2.66 -1.21 -8.34
N GLY A 15 -2.51 -1.64 -9.59
CA GLY A 15 -3.28 -1.20 -10.75
C GLY A 15 -4.78 -1.48 -10.59
N GLU A 16 -5.60 -0.95 -11.47
CA GLU A 16 -7.04 -1.21 -11.46
C GLU A 16 -7.30 -2.72 -11.49
N SER A 17 -8.15 -3.19 -10.59
CA SER A 17 -8.51 -4.61 -10.44
C SER A 17 -9.99 -4.82 -10.71
N THR A 18 -10.39 -6.07 -10.95
CA THR A 18 -11.80 -6.45 -11.15
C THR A 18 -12.69 -6.01 -9.97
N ALA A 19 -12.17 -6.01 -8.74
CA ALA A 19 -12.89 -5.49 -7.58
C ALA A 19 -13.08 -3.96 -7.61
N ASN A 20 -12.24 -3.20 -8.31
CA ASN A 20 -12.41 -1.75 -8.43
C ASN A 20 -13.54 -1.34 -9.40
N ILE A 21 -13.95 -2.25 -10.26
CA ILE A 21 -15.06 -2.08 -11.23
C ILE A 21 -16.26 -2.97 -10.88
N ASP A 22 -16.41 -3.30 -9.58
CA ASP A 22 -17.54 -4.02 -9.00
C ASP A 22 -17.81 -5.42 -9.57
N ILE A 23 -16.82 -6.08 -10.19
CA ILE A 23 -16.94 -7.50 -10.55
C ILE A 23 -16.87 -8.34 -9.27
N PRO A 24 -17.85 -9.23 -9.03
CA PRO A 24 -17.87 -10.14 -7.88
C PRO A 24 -16.63 -11.04 -7.86
N TYR A 25 -16.22 -11.44 -6.68
CA TYR A 25 -15.11 -12.38 -6.45
C TYR A 25 -15.39 -13.23 -5.20
N ASP A 26 -14.89 -14.44 -5.19
CA ASP A 26 -15.04 -15.37 -4.06
C ASP A 26 -13.94 -15.20 -3.01
N ASN A 27 -12.78 -14.69 -3.43
CA ASN A 27 -11.63 -14.51 -2.55
C ASN A 27 -10.90 -13.20 -2.84
N HIS A 28 -10.82 -12.36 -1.84
CA HIS A 28 -10.18 -11.05 -1.94
C HIS A 28 -8.68 -11.12 -2.31
N SER A 29 -8.00 -12.21 -1.97
CA SER A 29 -6.58 -12.39 -2.27
C SER A 29 -6.29 -12.72 -3.73
N THR A 30 -7.25 -13.34 -4.44
CA THR A 30 -7.09 -13.80 -5.84
C THR A 30 -7.65 -12.82 -6.88
N VAL A 31 -8.17 -11.67 -6.44
CA VAL A 31 -8.65 -10.60 -7.34
C VAL A 31 -7.53 -10.15 -8.27
N GLU A 32 -7.80 -10.16 -9.57
CA GLU A 32 -6.85 -9.86 -10.64
C GLU A 32 -6.96 -8.41 -11.16
N LEU A 33 -5.92 -7.95 -11.87
CA LEU A 33 -5.95 -6.70 -12.61
C LEU A 33 -6.91 -6.80 -13.81
N THR A 34 -7.54 -5.66 -14.13
CA THR A 34 -8.20 -5.46 -15.43
C THR A 34 -7.15 -5.25 -16.53
N GLU A 35 -7.57 -5.25 -17.80
CA GLU A 35 -6.69 -4.85 -18.90
C GLU A 35 -6.09 -3.45 -18.69
N ARG A 36 -6.91 -2.52 -18.19
CA ARG A 36 -6.45 -1.19 -17.81
C ARG A 36 -5.43 -1.24 -16.68
N GLY A 37 -5.65 -2.09 -15.67
CA GLY A 37 -4.68 -2.31 -14.58
C GLY A 37 -3.34 -2.83 -15.09
N TRP A 38 -3.34 -3.74 -16.05
CA TRP A 38 -2.13 -4.23 -16.71
C TRP A 38 -1.43 -3.12 -17.52
N ALA A 39 -2.18 -2.29 -18.24
CA ALA A 39 -1.62 -1.13 -18.94
C ALA A 39 -0.96 -0.14 -17.96
N GLN A 40 -1.63 0.13 -16.83
CA GLN A 40 -1.09 0.96 -15.76
C GLN A 40 0.20 0.37 -15.16
N ALA A 41 0.26 -0.94 -14.91
CA ALA A 41 1.44 -1.62 -14.39
C ALA A 41 2.63 -1.51 -15.35
N ARG A 42 2.41 -1.71 -16.65
CA ARG A 42 3.45 -1.55 -17.69
C ARG A 42 3.95 -0.11 -17.80
N ALA A 43 3.05 0.87 -17.76
CA ALA A 43 3.42 2.28 -17.80
C ALA A 43 4.26 2.68 -16.56
N PHE A 44 3.87 2.20 -15.37
CA PHE A 44 4.67 2.39 -14.16
C PHE A 44 6.08 1.81 -14.30
N ALA A 45 6.20 0.59 -14.79
CA ALA A 45 7.49 -0.07 -14.97
C ALA A 45 8.42 0.72 -15.91
N GLN A 46 7.89 1.26 -17.02
CA GLN A 46 8.66 2.12 -17.93
C GLN A 46 9.15 3.39 -17.26
N ILE A 47 8.32 4.02 -16.43
CA ILE A 47 8.72 5.21 -15.67
C ILE A 47 9.79 4.84 -14.63
N ALA A 48 9.63 3.71 -13.93
CA ALA A 48 10.61 3.23 -12.96
C ALA A 48 11.97 2.95 -13.63
N ALA A 49 11.98 2.47 -14.87
CA ALA A 49 13.21 2.23 -15.64
C ALA A 49 13.99 3.51 -15.99
N LEU A 50 13.31 4.67 -16.04
CA LEU A 50 13.96 5.96 -16.28
C LEU A 50 14.56 6.56 -14.99
N GLY A 51 14.23 5.99 -13.84
CA GLY A 51 14.66 6.46 -12.52
C GLY A 51 15.85 5.68 -11.95
N VAL A 52 15.91 5.70 -10.62
CA VAL A 52 16.91 4.91 -9.88
C VAL A 52 16.47 3.45 -9.83
N LYS A 53 17.37 2.54 -10.17
CA LYS A 53 17.12 1.10 -10.06
C LYS A 53 16.82 0.73 -8.60
N PRO A 54 15.72 0.01 -8.32
CA PRO A 54 15.47 -0.49 -6.96
C PRO A 54 16.54 -1.50 -6.55
N ALA A 55 16.84 -1.53 -5.26
CA ALA A 55 17.71 -2.54 -4.67
C ALA A 55 16.90 -3.68 -4.02
N LEU A 56 15.60 -3.46 -3.82
CA LEU A 56 14.65 -4.45 -3.33
C LEU A 56 13.26 -4.12 -3.89
N ILE A 57 12.55 -5.16 -4.35
CA ILE A 57 11.13 -5.10 -4.69
C ILE A 57 10.37 -5.94 -3.68
N VAL A 58 9.37 -5.33 -3.06
CA VAL A 58 8.45 -5.99 -2.12
C VAL A 58 7.07 -6.06 -2.74
N THR A 59 6.41 -7.20 -2.63
CA THR A 59 5.02 -7.37 -3.07
C THR A 59 4.15 -7.86 -1.93
N SER A 60 2.87 -7.45 -1.94
CA SER A 60 1.83 -8.15 -1.20
C SER A 60 1.65 -9.56 -1.77
N ALA A 61 1.17 -10.50 -0.95
CA ALA A 61 0.76 -11.84 -1.39
C ALA A 61 -0.49 -11.83 -2.31
N PHE A 62 -1.24 -10.72 -2.37
CA PHE A 62 -2.46 -10.64 -3.18
C PHE A 62 -2.14 -10.48 -4.66
N THR A 63 -2.84 -11.27 -5.50
CA THR A 63 -2.61 -11.41 -6.95
C THR A 63 -2.48 -10.06 -7.66
N ARG A 64 -3.40 -9.11 -7.45
CA ARG A 64 -3.38 -7.79 -8.10
C ARG A 64 -2.11 -6.97 -7.82
N ALA A 65 -1.51 -7.12 -6.62
CA ALA A 65 -0.27 -6.43 -6.29
C ALA A 65 0.93 -7.11 -6.97
N GLN A 66 0.97 -8.45 -6.99
CA GLN A 66 1.98 -9.22 -7.71
C GLN A 66 1.94 -8.94 -9.21
N GLN A 67 0.74 -8.93 -9.81
CA GLN A 67 0.54 -8.58 -11.22
C GLN A 67 0.99 -7.16 -11.52
N THR A 68 0.77 -6.21 -10.60
CA THR A 68 1.25 -4.83 -10.74
C THR A 68 2.79 -4.75 -10.71
N ALA A 69 3.42 -5.53 -9.85
CA ALA A 69 4.88 -5.57 -9.73
C ALA A 69 5.55 -6.25 -10.92
N ARG A 70 4.88 -7.20 -11.58
CA ARG A 70 5.45 -8.10 -12.57
C ARG A 70 6.22 -7.39 -13.70
N PRO A 71 5.67 -6.36 -14.40
CA PRO A 71 6.43 -5.68 -15.45
C PRO A 71 7.70 -4.99 -14.91
N THR A 72 7.69 -4.51 -13.65
CA THR A 72 8.87 -3.93 -13.02
C THR A 72 9.92 -5.00 -12.69
N ILE A 73 9.50 -6.16 -12.20
CA ILE A 73 10.39 -7.30 -11.93
C ILE A 73 11.05 -7.79 -13.22
N GLU A 74 10.30 -7.89 -14.31
CA GLU A 74 10.80 -8.28 -15.62
C GLU A 74 11.86 -7.31 -16.17
N LEU A 75 11.76 -6.01 -15.86
CA LEU A 75 12.77 -5.01 -16.25
C LEU A 75 14.02 -5.03 -15.35
N PHE A 76 13.92 -5.52 -14.12
CA PHE A 76 15.01 -5.60 -13.16
C PHE A 76 15.20 -7.03 -12.64
N PRO A 77 15.56 -8.00 -13.50
CA PRO A 77 15.57 -9.43 -13.15
C PRO A 77 16.62 -9.82 -12.10
N ASP A 78 17.61 -8.98 -11.88
CA ASP A 78 18.66 -9.16 -10.88
C ASP A 78 18.35 -8.50 -9.52
N VAL A 79 17.19 -7.83 -9.40
CA VAL A 79 16.76 -7.23 -8.13
C VAL A 79 16.02 -8.27 -7.29
N PRO A 80 16.38 -8.46 -6.01
CA PRO A 80 15.67 -9.38 -5.13
C PRO A 80 14.21 -8.96 -4.97
N VAL A 81 13.33 -9.98 -4.99
CA VAL A 81 11.88 -9.81 -4.81
C VAL A 81 11.46 -10.57 -3.55
N GLU A 82 10.77 -9.87 -2.66
CA GLU A 82 10.25 -10.44 -1.42
C GLU A 82 8.74 -10.26 -1.33
N THR A 83 8.04 -11.23 -0.73
CA THR A 83 6.62 -11.11 -0.38
C THR A 83 6.49 -10.80 1.09
N TRP A 84 5.83 -9.66 1.40
CA TRP A 84 5.60 -9.22 2.78
C TRP A 84 4.10 -9.15 3.08
N ASN A 85 3.74 -9.08 4.37
CA ASN A 85 2.37 -8.95 4.85
C ASN A 85 1.81 -7.52 4.66
N VAL A 86 1.96 -6.96 3.47
CA VAL A 86 1.51 -5.62 3.09
C VAL A 86 0.20 -5.64 2.30
N HIS A 87 -0.62 -6.67 2.52
CA HIS A 87 -1.92 -6.84 1.85
C HIS A 87 -2.99 -5.89 2.41
N GLU A 88 -4.09 -5.75 1.66
CA GLU A 88 -5.24 -4.95 2.05
C GLU A 88 -5.90 -5.51 3.32
N LEU A 89 -6.56 -4.65 4.10
CA LEU A 89 -7.37 -5.08 5.23
C LEU A 89 -8.50 -5.99 4.73
N ASN A 90 -8.51 -7.22 5.21
CA ASN A 90 -9.50 -8.24 4.85
C ASN A 90 -10.44 -8.53 6.01
N THR A 91 -11.43 -7.65 6.21
CA THR A 91 -12.36 -7.71 7.34
C THR A 91 -13.33 -8.90 7.31
N LEU A 92 -13.58 -9.47 6.12
CA LEU A 92 -14.55 -10.54 5.95
C LEU A 92 -13.86 -11.91 5.87
N ALA A 93 -14.44 -12.91 6.50
CA ALA A 93 -13.99 -14.30 6.38
C ALA A 93 -14.17 -14.79 4.93
N PRO A 94 -13.33 -15.73 4.43
CA PRO A 94 -13.48 -16.28 3.09
C PRO A 94 -14.88 -16.84 2.83
N GLU A 95 -15.46 -17.55 3.80
CA GLU A 95 -16.80 -18.11 3.70
C GLU A 95 -17.90 -17.03 3.61
N THR A 96 -17.64 -15.85 4.15
CA THR A 96 -18.54 -14.70 4.07
C THR A 96 -18.50 -14.06 2.68
N CYS A 97 -17.34 -14.10 2.00
CA CYS A 97 -17.18 -13.54 0.67
C CYS A 97 -17.77 -14.41 -0.45
N HIS A 98 -18.01 -15.70 -0.18
CA HIS A 98 -18.47 -16.63 -1.21
C HIS A 98 -19.91 -16.36 -1.62
N ASN A 99 -20.16 -16.17 -2.92
CA ASN A 99 -21.50 -16.00 -3.52
C ASN A 99 -22.35 -14.85 -2.92
N ILE A 100 -21.74 -13.79 -2.40
CA ILE A 100 -22.50 -12.61 -1.93
C ILE A 100 -22.57 -11.52 -3.01
N SER A 101 -23.68 -10.76 -3.00
CA SER A 101 -23.78 -9.57 -3.84
C SER A 101 -22.87 -8.44 -3.35
N LYS A 102 -22.51 -7.54 -4.24
CA LYS A 102 -21.70 -6.38 -3.88
C LYS A 102 -22.37 -5.48 -2.85
N GLU A 103 -23.69 -5.33 -2.90
CA GLU A 103 -24.44 -4.58 -1.88
C GLU A 103 -24.34 -5.26 -0.51
N HIS A 104 -24.38 -6.60 -0.49
CA HIS A 104 -24.23 -7.35 0.76
C HIS A 104 -22.81 -7.20 1.32
N GLU A 105 -21.78 -7.39 0.48
CA GLU A 105 -20.39 -7.16 0.87
C GLU A 105 -20.18 -5.75 1.44
N LYS A 106 -20.71 -4.73 0.77
CA LYS A 106 -20.62 -3.34 1.21
C LYS A 106 -21.26 -3.12 2.59
N ARG A 107 -22.44 -3.72 2.82
CA ARG A 107 -23.12 -3.65 4.13
C ARG A 107 -22.30 -4.30 5.23
N LEU A 108 -21.77 -5.51 5.00
CA LEU A 108 -20.93 -6.21 5.98
C LEU A 108 -19.65 -5.41 6.33
N ARG A 109 -19.03 -4.80 5.34
CA ARG A 109 -17.88 -3.89 5.59
C ARG A 109 -18.29 -2.64 6.37
N GLN A 110 -19.48 -2.09 6.08
CA GLN A 110 -20.02 -0.97 6.84
C GLN A 110 -20.32 -1.37 8.30
N ASP A 111 -20.88 -2.55 8.52
CA ASP A 111 -21.14 -3.09 9.86
C ASP A 111 -19.84 -3.27 10.65
N TYR A 112 -18.76 -3.74 10.02
CA TYR A 112 -17.43 -3.81 10.65
C TYR A 112 -17.00 -2.45 11.19
N TRP A 113 -17.09 -1.39 10.37
CA TRP A 113 -16.71 -0.04 10.78
C TRP A 113 -17.68 0.58 11.79
N THR A 114 -18.96 0.27 11.71
CA THR A 114 -19.95 0.77 12.69
C THR A 114 -19.73 0.19 14.08
N ARG A 115 -19.20 -1.03 14.19
CA ARG A 115 -18.85 -1.64 15.49
C ARG A 115 -17.73 -0.90 16.20
N MET A 116 -16.81 -0.31 15.47
CA MET A 116 -15.59 0.32 16.03
C MET A 116 -14.90 -0.55 17.10
N ASP A 117 -14.83 -1.85 16.84
CA ASP A 117 -14.12 -2.80 17.70
C ASP A 117 -12.82 -3.24 17.01
N PRO A 118 -11.65 -2.76 17.50
CA PRO A 118 -10.37 -3.10 16.89
C PRO A 118 -10.01 -4.59 16.94
N ASN A 119 -10.69 -5.38 17.78
CA ASN A 119 -10.44 -6.82 17.94
C ASN A 119 -11.46 -7.66 17.16
N HIS A 120 -12.49 -7.03 16.58
CA HIS A 120 -13.53 -7.77 15.85
C HIS A 120 -12.97 -8.54 14.67
N LYS A 121 -13.37 -9.81 14.57
CA LYS A 121 -13.08 -10.72 13.46
C LYS A 121 -14.36 -11.35 12.96
N ASP A 122 -14.67 -11.18 11.68
CA ASP A 122 -15.79 -11.86 11.06
C ASP A 122 -15.58 -13.38 11.16
N LYS A 123 -16.55 -14.10 11.74
CA LYS A 123 -16.50 -15.56 11.98
C LYS A 123 -15.18 -16.08 12.60
N GLY A 124 -14.45 -15.20 13.32
CA GLY A 124 -13.15 -15.54 13.89
C GLY A 124 -12.00 -15.68 12.88
N CYS A 125 -12.25 -15.53 11.57
CA CYS A 125 -11.28 -15.73 10.48
C CYS A 125 -10.98 -14.44 9.71
N GLY A 126 -11.89 -13.47 9.68
CA GLY A 126 -11.62 -12.14 9.13
C GLY A 126 -10.49 -11.46 9.88
N GLU A 127 -9.83 -10.51 9.25
CA GLU A 127 -8.76 -9.74 9.86
C GLU A 127 -9.32 -8.65 10.78
N SER A 128 -8.82 -8.56 12.00
CA SER A 128 -9.10 -7.46 12.91
C SER A 128 -8.24 -6.23 12.59
N PHE A 129 -8.70 -5.05 13.02
CA PHE A 129 -7.90 -3.83 12.89
C PHE A 129 -6.58 -3.92 13.69
N ARG A 130 -6.59 -4.60 14.83
CA ARG A 130 -5.38 -4.87 15.62
C ARG A 130 -4.34 -5.67 14.84
N GLU A 131 -4.75 -6.70 14.09
CA GLU A 131 -3.84 -7.49 13.27
C GLU A 131 -3.26 -6.67 12.12
N LEU A 132 -4.07 -5.82 11.47
CA LEU A 132 -3.58 -4.87 10.47
C LEU A 132 -2.49 -3.97 11.06
N ILE A 133 -2.72 -3.38 12.25
CA ILE A 133 -1.73 -2.49 12.88
C ILE A 133 -0.46 -3.27 13.23
N GLY A 134 -0.58 -4.51 13.69
CA GLY A 134 0.59 -5.38 13.90
C GLY A 134 1.44 -5.54 12.63
N ARG A 135 0.80 -5.80 11.47
CA ARG A 135 1.50 -5.91 10.18
C ARG A 135 2.13 -4.58 9.73
N VAL A 136 1.44 -3.48 9.97
CA VAL A 136 1.97 -2.13 9.68
C VAL A 136 3.22 -1.87 10.51
N ASP A 137 3.17 -2.11 11.82
CA ASP A 137 4.30 -1.90 12.72
C ASP A 137 5.48 -2.83 12.36
N GLU A 138 5.23 -4.11 12.08
CA GLU A 138 6.25 -5.05 11.59
C GLU A 138 6.91 -4.55 10.29
N THR A 139 6.10 -4.08 9.33
CA THR A 139 6.62 -3.53 8.07
C THR A 139 7.50 -2.31 8.32
N LEU A 140 7.09 -1.39 9.20
CA LEU A 140 7.88 -0.21 9.53
C LEU A 140 9.19 -0.56 10.22
N GLU A 141 9.19 -1.49 11.18
CA GLU A 141 10.43 -1.95 11.84
C GLU A 141 11.39 -2.61 10.85
N ARG A 142 10.87 -3.44 9.93
CA ARG A 142 11.67 -4.08 8.89
C ARG A 142 12.29 -3.03 7.94
N LEU A 143 11.54 -2.00 7.57
CA LEU A 143 12.03 -0.92 6.72
C LEU A 143 13.09 -0.04 7.42
N LYS A 144 13.04 0.12 8.73
CA LYS A 144 14.06 0.87 9.49
C LYS A 144 15.45 0.23 9.38
N THR A 145 15.51 -1.09 9.29
CA THR A 145 16.75 -1.87 9.29
C THR A 145 17.16 -2.44 7.93
N ALA A 146 16.27 -2.39 6.93
CA ALA A 146 16.54 -2.92 5.59
C ALA A 146 17.79 -2.27 4.97
N PRO A 147 18.75 -3.04 4.44
CA PRO A 147 20.00 -2.48 3.90
C PRO A 147 19.80 -1.77 2.55
N ALA A 148 18.68 -1.98 1.88
CA ALA A 148 18.42 -1.48 0.53
C ALA A 148 18.33 0.06 0.50
N PRO A 149 19.09 0.74 -0.38
CA PRO A 149 19.05 2.20 -0.52
C PRO A 149 17.77 2.69 -1.21
N TYR A 150 17.12 1.85 -2.03
CA TYR A 150 15.83 2.12 -2.64
C TYR A 150 14.98 0.85 -2.67
N THR A 151 13.79 0.92 -2.09
CA THR A 151 12.83 -0.18 -2.01
C THR A 151 11.51 0.23 -2.66
N LEU A 152 11.02 -0.56 -3.60
CA LEU A 152 9.66 -0.48 -4.13
C LEU A 152 8.76 -1.45 -3.38
N VAL A 153 7.60 -0.98 -2.89
CA VAL A 153 6.62 -1.80 -2.15
C VAL A 153 5.27 -1.73 -2.87
N PHE A 154 4.91 -2.80 -3.58
CA PHE A 154 3.61 -2.92 -4.22
C PHE A 154 2.57 -3.45 -3.23
N SER A 155 1.58 -2.61 -2.91
CA SER A 155 0.63 -2.81 -1.83
C SER A 155 -0.76 -2.29 -2.20
N HIS A 156 -1.55 -1.88 -1.20
CA HIS A 156 -2.98 -1.61 -1.32
C HIS A 156 -3.36 -0.27 -0.69
N GLY A 157 -4.54 0.22 -1.07
CA GLY A 157 -4.97 1.55 -0.72
C GLY A 157 -5.09 1.80 0.78
N PHE A 158 -5.81 0.95 1.51
CA PHE A 158 -6.00 1.14 2.95
C PHE A 158 -4.72 0.89 3.75
N PHE A 159 -3.94 -0.15 3.37
CA PHE A 159 -2.65 -0.42 4.01
C PHE A 159 -1.70 0.79 3.90
N ILE A 160 -1.53 1.35 2.70
CA ILE A 160 -0.64 2.52 2.48
C ILE A 160 -1.12 3.74 3.28
N ARG A 161 -2.44 4.01 3.32
CA ARG A 161 -3.01 5.10 4.11
C ARG A 161 -2.82 4.88 5.61
N THR A 162 -2.90 3.63 6.08
CA THR A 162 -2.64 3.29 7.48
C THR A 162 -1.16 3.50 7.84
N VAL A 163 -0.23 3.07 6.97
CA VAL A 163 1.21 3.37 7.13
C VAL A 163 1.45 4.88 7.18
N PHE A 164 0.82 5.66 6.29
CA PHE A 164 0.91 7.13 6.31
C PHE A 164 0.47 7.72 7.65
N LEU A 165 -0.70 7.33 8.14
CA LEU A 165 -1.20 7.81 9.43
C LEU A 165 -0.27 7.41 10.58
N ARG A 166 0.24 6.17 10.58
CA ARG A 166 1.15 5.68 11.61
C ARG A 166 2.45 6.47 11.70
N LEU A 167 2.93 7.00 10.57
CA LEU A 167 4.14 7.82 10.47
C LEU A 167 3.89 9.32 10.76
N THR A 168 2.66 9.80 10.61
CA THR A 168 2.39 11.25 10.63
C THR A 168 1.52 11.72 11.78
N THR A 169 0.94 10.80 12.55
CA THR A 169 0.07 11.14 13.68
C THR A 169 0.71 10.76 15.01
N PRO A 170 0.45 11.53 16.09
CA PRO A 170 0.92 11.17 17.43
C PRO A 170 0.40 9.78 17.84
N PRO A 171 1.15 9.05 18.68
CA PRO A 171 0.67 7.81 19.29
C PRO A 171 -0.66 8.04 20.03
N THR A 172 -1.58 7.10 19.87
CA THR A 172 -2.88 7.09 20.52
C THR A 172 -3.31 5.65 20.82
N ASP A 173 -4.35 5.46 21.58
CA ASP A 173 -4.95 4.14 21.76
C ASP A 173 -5.50 3.58 20.42
N LEU A 174 -5.70 2.28 20.40
CA LEU A 174 -6.04 1.59 19.16
C LEU A 174 -7.43 1.93 18.62
N LEU A 175 -8.40 2.20 19.51
CA LEU A 175 -9.75 2.59 19.09
C LEU A 175 -9.74 3.97 18.42
N THR A 176 -9.15 4.96 19.07
CA THR A 176 -8.97 6.31 18.50
C THR A 176 -8.22 6.27 17.16
N PHE A 177 -7.22 5.38 17.03
CA PHE A 177 -6.51 5.21 15.78
C PHE A 177 -7.40 4.57 14.70
N MET A 178 -8.24 3.59 15.05
CA MET A 178 -9.21 2.98 14.14
C MET A 178 -10.21 4.00 13.59
N GLU A 179 -10.79 4.82 14.46
CA GLU A 179 -11.70 5.92 14.09
C GLU A 179 -11.02 6.89 13.11
N ARG A 180 -9.79 7.29 13.42
CA ARG A 180 -9.00 8.19 12.57
C ARG A 180 -8.72 7.56 11.20
N ALA A 181 -8.35 6.28 11.17
CA ALA A 181 -8.08 5.56 9.93
C ALA A 181 -9.35 5.44 9.06
N TYR A 182 -10.49 5.17 9.68
CA TYR A 182 -11.78 5.14 8.98
C TYR A 182 -12.12 6.49 8.36
N HIS A 183 -12.09 7.58 9.14
CA HIS A 183 -12.41 8.90 8.62
C HIS A 183 -11.43 9.37 7.55
N PHE A 184 -10.15 9.05 7.70
CA PHE A 184 -9.15 9.36 6.68
C PHE A 184 -9.40 8.59 5.38
N ASP A 185 -9.78 7.32 5.47
CA ASP A 185 -10.13 6.48 4.31
C ASP A 185 -11.33 7.04 3.53
N GLN A 186 -12.34 7.56 4.25
CA GLN A 186 -13.51 8.17 3.63
C GLN A 186 -13.20 9.53 2.97
N ALA A 187 -12.25 10.28 3.50
CA ALA A 187 -11.90 11.61 3.03
C ALA A 187 -10.83 11.63 1.92
N GLU A 188 -9.93 10.65 1.93
CA GLU A 188 -8.72 10.66 1.09
C GLU A 188 -8.68 9.44 0.16
N SER A 189 -8.95 9.67 -1.11
CA SER A 189 -8.78 8.65 -2.15
C SER A 189 -7.30 8.49 -2.51
N LEU A 190 -6.83 7.24 -2.58
CA LEU A 190 -5.54 6.91 -3.16
C LEU A 190 -5.77 6.22 -4.51
N PRO A 191 -5.54 6.89 -5.65
CA PRO A 191 -5.71 6.29 -6.98
C PRO A 191 -4.80 5.08 -7.22
N ASN A 192 -5.17 4.22 -8.18
CA ASN A 192 -4.31 3.12 -8.61
C ASN A 192 -2.95 3.63 -9.10
N ILE A 193 -1.89 2.86 -8.88
CA ILE A 193 -0.50 3.20 -9.26
C ILE A 193 0.07 4.44 -8.55
N GLN A 194 -0.68 5.08 -7.69
CA GLN A 194 -0.16 6.13 -6.82
C GLN A 194 0.20 5.57 -5.44
N GLY A 195 0.96 6.36 -4.69
CA GLY A 195 1.41 5.94 -3.37
C GLY A 195 2.11 7.04 -2.61
N MET A 196 3.07 6.67 -1.78
CA MET A 196 3.85 7.62 -1.00
C MET A 196 5.32 7.24 -1.01
N ARG A 197 6.18 8.25 -0.80
CA ARG A 197 7.61 8.06 -0.54
C ARG A 197 7.93 8.34 0.91
N VAL A 198 8.73 7.48 1.46
CA VAL A 198 9.28 7.58 2.81
C VAL A 198 10.79 7.61 2.71
N VAL A 199 11.42 8.49 3.46
CA VAL A 199 12.87 8.50 3.62
C VAL A 199 13.24 7.86 4.96
N ARG A 200 14.22 6.97 4.93
CA ARG A 200 14.89 6.45 6.13
C ARG A 200 16.19 7.21 6.36
N ARG A 201 16.38 7.72 7.57
CA ARG A 201 17.66 8.28 8.05
C ARG A 201 17.86 7.88 9.50
N ASN A 202 19.03 7.35 9.84
CA ASN A 202 19.37 6.95 11.22
C ASN A 202 18.29 6.08 11.88
N ASN A 203 17.73 5.11 11.14
CA ASN A 203 16.64 4.22 11.55
C ASN A 203 15.30 4.94 11.83
N GLU A 204 15.17 6.22 11.49
CA GLU A 204 13.90 6.92 11.50
C GLU A 204 13.28 6.94 10.10
N LEU A 205 11.95 6.80 10.05
CA LEU A 205 11.16 6.88 8.84
C LEU A 205 10.35 8.18 8.84
N LYS A 206 10.45 8.95 7.76
CA LYS A 206 9.68 10.20 7.59
C LYS A 206 9.02 10.21 6.21
N VAL A 207 7.77 10.61 6.15
CA VAL A 207 7.08 10.79 4.87
C VAL A 207 7.73 11.94 4.11
N LEU A 208 8.19 11.64 2.89
CA LEU A 208 8.78 12.61 1.99
C LEU A 208 7.73 13.22 1.05
N SER A 209 6.85 12.39 0.52
CA SER A 209 5.70 12.80 -0.28
C SER A 209 4.59 11.77 -0.16
N ARG A 210 3.34 12.24 -0.29
CA ARG A 210 2.16 11.36 -0.42
C ARG A 210 1.61 11.45 -1.84
N TRP A 211 0.68 10.55 -2.17
CA TRP A 211 -0.14 10.66 -3.37
C TRP A 211 -0.73 12.05 -3.46
N THR A 212 -0.66 12.66 -4.63
CA THR A 212 -1.22 13.98 -4.88
C THR A 212 -2.37 13.84 -5.87
N ASN A 213 -3.53 14.28 -5.45
CA ASN A 213 -4.46 14.84 -6.41
C ASN A 213 -3.85 16.16 -6.88
N GLU A 214 -2.90 16.06 -7.81
CA GLU A 214 -2.37 17.10 -8.67
C GLU A 214 -2.01 18.51 -8.17
N LYS A 215 -0.94 19.03 -8.78
CA LYS A 215 -0.58 20.42 -9.02
C LYS A 215 0.25 21.17 -7.98
N LYS A 216 0.65 20.59 -6.84
CA LYS A 216 1.54 21.29 -5.89
C LYS A 216 2.72 20.47 -5.39
N ALA A 217 3.47 19.83 -6.25
CA ALA A 217 4.71 19.16 -5.84
C ALA A 217 5.91 19.67 -6.63
N VAL A 218 6.15 20.97 -6.57
CA VAL A 218 7.48 21.54 -6.73
C VAL A 218 7.77 22.28 -5.44
N ALA A 219 8.11 21.53 -4.40
CA ALA A 219 8.66 22.09 -3.19
C ALA A 219 10.03 21.46 -2.97
N SER A 220 11.04 22.27 -3.21
CA SER A 220 12.44 22.24 -2.74
C SER A 220 12.98 20.87 -2.31
N ASN A 221 13.72 20.28 -3.20
CA ASN A 221 14.58 19.13 -2.96
C ASN A 221 15.75 19.50 -2.01
N SER A 222 15.49 19.66 -0.72
CA SER A 222 16.52 19.95 0.29
C SER A 222 17.44 18.76 0.58
N TYR A 223 17.28 17.62 -0.13
CA TYR A 223 18.00 16.38 0.13
C TYR A 223 18.96 15.93 -0.98
N GLY A 224 19.14 16.72 -2.06
CA GLY A 224 20.13 16.44 -3.09
C GLY A 224 19.85 15.20 -3.98
N LEU A 225 18.70 14.55 -3.83
CA LEU A 225 18.30 13.42 -4.64
C LEU A 225 17.48 13.92 -5.83
N LYS A 226 18.00 13.74 -7.06
CA LYS A 226 17.26 14.05 -8.31
C LYS A 226 16.16 13.01 -8.51
N LEU A 227 15.02 13.21 -7.87
CA LEU A 227 13.82 12.41 -8.08
C LEU A 227 12.92 13.18 -9.06
N GLN A 228 12.68 12.62 -10.23
CA GLN A 228 11.73 13.17 -11.20
C GLN A 228 10.30 12.95 -10.72
N PRO A 229 9.38 13.93 -10.86
CA PRO A 229 7.98 13.73 -10.53
C PRO A 229 7.31 12.80 -11.55
N TYR A 230 6.53 11.82 -11.06
CA TYR A 230 5.68 11.00 -11.92
C TYR A 230 4.61 11.87 -12.58
N LYS A 231 4.66 12.00 -13.90
CA LYS A 231 3.50 12.37 -14.72
C LYS A 231 3.03 11.10 -15.41
N VAL A 232 1.99 10.47 -14.87
CA VAL A 232 1.26 9.47 -15.64
C VAL A 232 0.31 10.24 -16.55
N ALA A 233 0.58 10.22 -17.85
CA ALA A 233 -0.41 10.65 -18.84
C ALA A 233 -1.59 9.66 -18.79
N VAL A 234 -2.80 10.19 -18.69
CA VAL A 234 -4.08 9.47 -18.73
C VAL A 234 -4.35 8.98 -20.14
#